data_9c34a54243cd1b7cad8fbaba17255302
#
_entry.id   9c34a54243cd1b7cad8fbaba17255302
#
_cell.length_a   1.000
_cell.length_b   1.000
_cell.length_c   1.000
_cell.angle_alpha   90.00
_cell.angle_beta   90.00
_cell.angle_gamma   90.00
#
_symmetry.space_group_name_H-M   'P 1'
#
loop_
_entity.id
_entity.type
_entity.pdbx_description
1 polymer ?
#
loop_
_entity_poly.entity_id
_entity_poly.type
_entity_poly.pdbx_seq_one_letter_code
_entity_poly.pdbx_strand_id
1 'polypeptide(L)'
;MFLRERLAYLGVDSVLVDAGVNEPVAVTPDVTNDRVAEAAGSTRAELIEAERGAAVEAMARGAASVVSDLFGEGRVDGIVALGGSGGSTIATAAMRALPVGTPKLMVSTLASGDTRPYVGAVDITMMYSVVDIAGINSISARIIANAAAAIAGMASTKPPEIHSKPLIAASMFGVTTPCVTHAQTLLEERGYEVLVFHATGTGGQSMERLAREGFLAGMLDVTTTELADDLVGGVLSAGPARLEAAGSEGIPQVVSLGALDMVNFGPIETVPAEFRTRTLYQHGPAVTLMRTTPEECAELGRRVGAKLAMANGPTAVFVPCRGVSMIDVERQPFHDPEADEALRAGLRETIGGVELHELDLEINDERFAAAMANRLIELIEEK
;
A
#
# COMPACT_ATOMS: atom_id res chain seq x y z
N MET A 1 20.00 -25.71 5.09
CA MET A 1 20.99 -26.48 4.31
C MET A 1 20.48 -26.82 2.91
N PHE A 2 19.45 -27.66 2.76
CA PHE A 2 19.00 -28.16 1.45
C PHE A 2 18.68 -27.04 0.43
N LEU A 3 17.97 -25.97 0.81
CA LEU A 3 17.73 -24.82 -0.08
C LEU A 3 19.05 -24.17 -0.56
N ARG A 4 20.00 -23.94 0.34
CA ARG A 4 21.31 -23.36 0.01
C ARG A 4 22.12 -24.23 -0.96
N GLU A 5 22.08 -25.56 -0.78
CA GLU A 5 22.70 -26.53 -1.71
C GLU A 5 22.05 -26.49 -3.09
N ARG A 6 20.69 -26.34 -3.15
CA ARG A 6 19.98 -26.23 -4.42
C ARG A 6 20.28 -24.92 -5.15
N LEU A 7 20.41 -23.80 -4.43
CA LEU A 7 20.82 -22.51 -5.00
C LEU A 7 22.25 -22.58 -5.56
N ALA A 8 23.18 -23.14 -4.79
CA ALA A 8 24.57 -23.34 -5.24
C ALA A 8 24.67 -24.23 -6.49
N TYR A 9 23.84 -25.31 -6.57
CA TYR A 9 23.75 -26.14 -7.77
C TYR A 9 23.28 -25.38 -9.01
N LEU A 10 22.45 -24.33 -8.80
CA LEU A 10 21.96 -23.44 -9.86
C LEU A 10 22.91 -22.26 -10.14
N GLY A 11 24.09 -22.23 -9.51
CA GLY A 11 25.08 -21.16 -9.70
C GLY A 11 24.74 -19.86 -8.98
N VAL A 12 23.88 -19.93 -7.95
CA VAL A 12 23.47 -18.75 -7.15
C VAL A 12 24.17 -18.80 -5.79
N ASP A 13 24.90 -17.76 -5.48
CA ASP A 13 25.44 -17.52 -4.14
C ASP A 13 24.33 -17.08 -3.18
N SER A 14 24.45 -17.43 -1.90
CA SER A 14 23.43 -17.11 -0.91
C SER A 14 24.01 -16.62 0.40
N VAL A 15 23.41 -15.59 0.97
CA VAL A 15 23.64 -15.10 2.31
C VAL A 15 22.55 -15.66 3.23
N LEU A 16 22.92 -16.45 4.22
CA LEU A 16 21.98 -17.03 5.18
C LEU A 16 21.82 -16.09 6.38
N VAL A 17 20.64 -15.53 6.54
CA VAL A 17 20.25 -14.72 7.70
C VAL A 17 19.43 -15.60 8.65
N ASP A 18 19.88 -15.74 9.89
CA ASP A 18 19.12 -16.41 10.95
C ASP A 18 18.24 -15.37 11.66
N ALA A 19 16.93 -15.50 11.48
CA ALA A 19 15.93 -14.62 12.09
C ALA A 19 15.15 -15.34 13.23
N GLY A 20 15.63 -16.48 13.71
CA GLY A 20 15.06 -17.19 14.88
C GLY A 20 15.63 -16.67 16.19
N VAL A 21 14.88 -16.82 17.31
CA VAL A 21 15.37 -16.46 18.65
C VAL A 21 16.18 -17.58 19.30
N ASN A 22 16.03 -18.83 18.84
CA ASN A 22 16.73 -20.00 19.40
C ASN A 22 18.13 -20.16 18.77
N GLU A 23 18.98 -20.98 19.42
CA GLU A 23 20.27 -21.33 18.84
C GLU A 23 20.10 -22.06 17.50
N PRO A 24 20.91 -21.73 16.48
CA PRO A 24 20.89 -22.43 15.21
C PRO A 24 21.38 -23.88 15.38
N VAL A 25 20.58 -24.85 14.95
CA VAL A 25 20.81 -26.27 15.26
C VAL A 25 21.69 -26.96 14.22
N ALA A 26 21.74 -26.48 12.99
CA ALA A 26 22.29 -27.27 11.88
C ALA A 26 23.25 -26.53 10.94
N VAL A 27 23.29 -25.21 10.94
CA VAL A 27 24.05 -24.40 9.98
C VAL A 27 24.58 -23.15 10.65
N THR A 28 25.83 -22.77 10.39
CA THR A 28 26.33 -21.45 10.76
C THR A 28 25.75 -20.40 9.80
N PRO A 29 24.99 -19.42 10.28
CA PRO A 29 24.48 -18.35 9.45
C PRO A 29 25.59 -17.36 9.07
N ASP A 30 25.42 -16.68 7.93
CA ASP A 30 26.29 -15.58 7.52
C ASP A 30 25.94 -14.28 8.29
N VAL A 31 24.66 -14.14 8.69
CA VAL A 31 24.18 -13.10 9.63
C VAL A 31 23.47 -13.79 10.79
N THR A 32 23.97 -13.58 12.00
CA THR A 32 23.45 -14.26 13.19
C THR A 32 22.14 -13.64 13.68
N ASN A 33 21.36 -14.42 14.42
CA ASN A 33 20.15 -13.94 15.09
C ASN A 33 20.44 -12.88 16.16
N ASP A 34 21.62 -12.87 16.79
CA ASP A 34 22.02 -11.78 17.68
C ASP A 34 22.12 -10.46 16.89
N ARG A 35 22.71 -10.47 15.68
CA ARG A 35 22.79 -9.29 14.83
C ARG A 35 21.40 -8.82 14.39
N VAL A 36 20.47 -9.72 14.12
CA VAL A 36 19.08 -9.38 13.79
C VAL A 36 18.36 -8.76 15.00
N ALA A 37 18.56 -9.31 16.21
CA ALA A 37 18.00 -8.75 17.44
C ALA A 37 18.56 -7.34 17.73
N GLU A 38 19.88 -7.14 17.60
CA GLU A 38 20.53 -5.83 17.73
C GLU A 38 19.97 -4.80 16.75
N ALA A 39 19.74 -5.18 15.49
CA ALA A 39 19.15 -4.30 14.48
C ALA A 39 17.69 -3.90 14.82
N ALA A 40 17.00 -4.68 15.66
CA ALA A 40 15.71 -4.33 16.23
C ALA A 40 15.78 -3.46 17.51
N GLY A 41 16.99 -3.13 17.98
CA GLY A 41 17.20 -2.40 19.22
C GLY A 41 17.00 -3.24 20.48
N SER A 42 17.20 -4.56 20.40
CA SER A 42 17.05 -5.52 21.51
C SER A 42 18.19 -6.52 21.54
N THR A 43 18.20 -7.39 22.52
CA THR A 43 19.12 -8.52 22.59
C THR A 43 18.36 -9.84 22.44
N ARG A 44 19.03 -10.87 21.91
CA ARG A 44 18.41 -12.19 21.80
C ARG A 44 17.98 -12.75 23.15
N ALA A 45 18.72 -12.48 24.22
CA ALA A 45 18.37 -12.91 25.57
C ALA A 45 17.05 -12.31 26.04
N GLU A 46 16.83 -11.00 25.82
CA GLU A 46 15.55 -10.34 26.11
C GLU A 46 14.40 -10.95 25.29
N LEU A 47 14.64 -11.26 24.02
CA LEU A 47 13.61 -11.80 23.12
C LEU A 47 13.22 -13.25 23.43
N ILE A 48 14.14 -14.06 24.03
CA ILE A 48 13.83 -15.40 24.51
C ILE A 48 12.86 -15.36 25.70
N GLU A 49 13.00 -14.36 26.58
CA GLU A 49 12.14 -14.16 27.76
C GLU A 49 10.84 -13.41 27.43
N ALA A 50 10.74 -12.78 26.25
CA ALA A 50 9.57 -12.02 25.84
C ALA A 50 8.40 -12.91 25.42
N GLU A 51 7.19 -12.35 25.41
CA GLU A 51 6.06 -13.02 24.76
C GLU A 51 6.35 -13.30 23.29
N ARG A 52 5.91 -14.46 22.82
CA ARG A 52 6.15 -14.93 21.43
C ARG A 52 5.80 -13.90 20.37
N GLY A 53 4.68 -13.17 20.52
CA GLY A 53 4.24 -12.13 19.57
C GLY A 53 5.26 -11.00 19.51
N ALA A 54 5.65 -10.47 20.65
CA ALA A 54 6.63 -9.38 20.77
C ALA A 54 8.01 -9.78 20.20
N ALA A 55 8.46 -11.02 20.48
CA ALA A 55 9.70 -11.54 19.92
C ALA A 55 9.65 -11.65 18.38
N VAL A 56 8.55 -12.15 17.82
CA VAL A 56 8.34 -12.24 16.36
C VAL A 56 8.34 -10.84 15.72
N GLU A 57 7.67 -9.87 16.32
CA GLU A 57 7.65 -8.49 15.81
C GLU A 57 9.02 -7.82 15.85
N ALA A 58 9.77 -8.01 16.95
CA ALA A 58 11.14 -7.49 17.06
C ALA A 58 12.05 -8.11 15.99
N MET A 59 12.06 -9.44 15.87
CA MET A 59 12.85 -10.13 14.85
C MET A 59 12.43 -9.75 13.43
N ALA A 60 11.14 -9.46 13.20
CA ALA A 60 10.64 -8.96 11.91
C ALA A 60 11.23 -7.57 11.57
N ARG A 61 11.26 -6.64 12.53
CA ARG A 61 11.91 -5.33 12.36
C ARG A 61 13.40 -5.46 12.11
N GLY A 62 14.08 -6.29 12.89
CA GLY A 62 15.52 -6.52 12.74
C GLY A 62 15.87 -7.17 11.41
N ALA A 63 15.11 -8.17 10.97
CA ALA A 63 15.30 -8.81 9.67
C ALA A 63 15.06 -7.83 8.50
N ALA A 64 14.06 -6.95 8.62
CA ALA A 64 13.80 -5.91 7.63
C ALA A 64 14.99 -4.94 7.52
N SER A 65 15.55 -4.48 8.64
CA SER A 65 16.74 -3.61 8.65
C SER A 65 17.95 -4.30 8.03
N VAL A 66 18.30 -5.50 8.50
CA VAL A 66 19.45 -6.27 8.00
C VAL A 66 19.36 -6.54 6.50
N VAL A 67 18.17 -6.94 6.00
CA VAL A 67 18.00 -7.26 4.58
C VAL A 67 18.06 -5.99 3.72
N SER A 68 17.51 -4.86 4.21
CA SER A 68 17.64 -3.57 3.54
C SER A 68 19.09 -3.12 3.41
N ASP A 69 19.89 -3.29 4.48
CA ASP A 69 21.34 -2.98 4.47
C ASP A 69 22.07 -3.84 3.44
N LEU A 70 21.84 -5.17 3.45
CA LEU A 70 22.45 -6.10 2.48
C LEU A 70 22.10 -5.75 1.03
N PHE A 71 20.86 -5.34 0.78
CA PHE A 71 20.41 -4.91 -0.54
C PHE A 71 21.07 -3.57 -0.94
N GLY A 72 21.08 -2.58 -0.05
CA GLY A 72 21.71 -1.28 -0.27
C GLY A 72 23.23 -1.37 -0.52
N GLU A 73 23.90 -2.37 0.07
CA GLU A 73 25.31 -2.70 -0.18
C GLU A 73 25.55 -3.47 -1.48
N GLY A 74 24.48 -3.82 -2.23
CA GLY A 74 24.57 -4.61 -3.46
C GLY A 74 25.03 -6.06 -3.25
N ARG A 75 24.79 -6.62 -2.08
CA ARG A 75 25.22 -7.99 -1.69
C ARG A 75 24.17 -9.04 -2.02
N VAL A 76 22.92 -8.64 -2.26
CA VAL A 76 21.80 -9.54 -2.56
C VAL A 76 20.94 -8.94 -3.68
N ASP A 77 20.51 -9.78 -4.63
CA ASP A 77 19.64 -9.43 -5.75
C ASP A 77 18.19 -9.92 -5.55
N GLY A 78 17.92 -10.62 -4.45
CA GLY A 78 16.59 -11.15 -4.14
C GLY A 78 16.56 -11.85 -2.81
N ILE A 79 15.36 -12.27 -2.39
CA ILE A 79 15.14 -12.91 -1.10
C ILE A 79 14.23 -14.13 -1.24
N VAL A 80 14.61 -15.24 -0.61
CA VAL A 80 13.78 -16.43 -0.47
C VAL A 80 13.75 -16.85 1.00
N ALA A 81 12.57 -17.24 1.48
CA ALA A 81 12.42 -17.75 2.83
C ALA A 81 11.44 -18.91 2.91
N LEU A 82 11.57 -19.70 3.99
CA LEU A 82 10.73 -20.84 4.30
C LEU A 82 10.14 -20.65 5.72
N GLY A 83 8.84 -20.87 5.93
CA GLY A 83 8.30 -20.74 7.28
C GLY A 83 6.82 -21.11 7.43
N GLY A 84 6.43 -21.36 8.68
CA GLY A 84 5.06 -21.33 9.16
C GLY A 84 4.63 -19.90 9.49
N SER A 85 3.61 -19.71 10.37
CA SER A 85 3.06 -18.38 10.70
C SER A 85 4.11 -17.35 11.16
N GLY A 86 4.89 -17.67 12.20
CA GLY A 86 5.92 -16.74 12.70
C GLY A 86 7.03 -16.49 11.70
N GLY A 87 7.54 -17.55 11.03
CA GLY A 87 8.56 -17.43 9.99
C GLY A 87 8.08 -16.60 8.80
N SER A 88 6.82 -16.75 8.38
CA SER A 88 6.23 -15.93 7.32
C SER A 88 6.11 -14.47 7.74
N THR A 89 5.70 -14.18 8.97
CA THR A 89 5.65 -12.81 9.50
C THR A 89 7.02 -12.12 9.42
N ILE A 90 8.06 -12.78 9.89
CA ILE A 90 9.43 -12.23 9.90
C ILE A 90 9.94 -12.05 8.47
N ALA A 91 9.85 -13.11 7.65
CA ALA A 91 10.40 -13.10 6.30
C ALA A 91 9.68 -12.09 5.39
N THR A 92 8.35 -12.03 5.46
CA THR A 92 7.60 -11.07 4.63
C THR A 92 7.79 -9.62 5.09
N ALA A 93 8.09 -9.35 6.36
CA ALA A 93 8.51 -8.04 6.81
C ALA A 93 9.84 -7.62 6.14
N ALA A 94 10.82 -8.52 6.09
CA ALA A 94 12.06 -8.30 5.36
C ALA A 94 11.82 -8.11 3.85
N MET A 95 10.95 -8.91 3.25
CA MET A 95 10.57 -8.78 1.84
C MET A 95 9.88 -7.46 1.52
N ARG A 96 9.00 -6.98 2.42
CA ARG A 96 8.32 -5.69 2.27
C ARG A 96 9.26 -4.49 2.38
N ALA A 97 10.42 -4.63 2.99
CA ALA A 97 11.43 -3.58 3.08
C ALA A 97 12.26 -3.43 1.79
N LEU A 98 12.17 -4.36 0.85
CA LEU A 98 12.89 -4.31 -0.43
C LEU A 98 12.07 -3.61 -1.51
N PRO A 99 12.70 -2.88 -2.45
CA PRO A 99 12.01 -2.17 -3.53
C PRO A 99 11.10 -3.05 -4.38
N VAL A 100 10.09 -2.45 -5.01
CA VAL A 100 9.25 -3.09 -6.03
C VAL A 100 10.13 -3.60 -7.18
N GLY A 101 9.82 -4.82 -7.68
CA GLY A 101 10.60 -5.48 -8.72
C GLY A 101 11.78 -6.32 -8.21
N THR A 102 12.23 -6.14 -6.96
CA THR A 102 13.21 -7.06 -6.36
C THR A 102 12.61 -8.47 -6.23
N PRO A 103 13.28 -9.53 -6.69
CA PRO A 103 12.81 -10.91 -6.54
C PRO A 103 12.52 -11.31 -5.09
N LYS A 104 11.26 -11.65 -4.78
CA LYS A 104 10.79 -12.02 -3.43
C LYS A 104 9.97 -13.30 -3.50
N LEU A 105 10.39 -14.34 -2.79
CA LEU A 105 9.68 -15.62 -2.77
C LEU A 105 9.59 -16.18 -1.35
N MET A 106 8.35 -16.37 -0.88
CA MET A 106 8.04 -16.99 0.41
C MET A 106 7.39 -18.34 0.25
N VAL A 107 8.05 -19.40 0.74
CA VAL A 107 7.44 -20.74 0.85
C VAL A 107 6.79 -20.84 2.24
N SER A 108 5.46 -20.91 2.27
CA SER A 108 4.70 -20.81 3.53
C SER A 108 3.65 -21.89 3.66
N THR A 109 3.47 -22.40 4.88
CA THR A 109 2.34 -23.26 5.24
C THR A 109 1.00 -22.50 5.16
N LEU A 110 1.03 -21.17 5.12
CA LEU A 110 -0.15 -20.30 5.12
C LEU A 110 -0.55 -19.82 3.71
N ALA A 111 0.24 -20.14 2.68
CA ALA A 111 0.04 -19.62 1.33
C ALA A 111 -1.24 -20.13 0.63
N SER A 112 -1.95 -21.10 1.21
CA SER A 112 -3.26 -21.57 0.74
C SER A 112 -4.46 -20.83 1.38
N GLY A 113 -4.20 -19.92 2.33
CA GLY A 113 -5.20 -19.15 3.06
C GLY A 113 -5.14 -17.65 2.76
N ASP A 114 -5.57 -16.84 3.73
CA ASP A 114 -5.46 -15.37 3.62
C ASP A 114 -4.00 -14.91 3.76
N THR A 115 -3.44 -14.44 2.65
CA THR A 115 -2.06 -13.97 2.58
C THR A 115 -1.92 -12.46 2.75
N ARG A 116 -3.03 -11.71 2.77
CA ARG A 116 -3.03 -10.24 2.88
C ARG A 116 -2.19 -9.69 4.04
N PRO A 117 -2.25 -10.26 5.28
CA PRO A 117 -1.45 -9.77 6.39
C PRO A 117 0.07 -9.91 6.18
N TYR A 118 0.49 -10.83 5.32
CA TYR A 118 1.88 -11.13 5.01
C TYR A 118 2.39 -10.33 3.81
N VAL A 119 1.64 -10.36 2.73
CA VAL A 119 2.03 -9.72 1.46
C VAL A 119 1.83 -8.20 1.52
N GLY A 120 0.75 -7.73 2.14
CA GLY A 120 0.37 -6.32 2.09
C GLY A 120 0.20 -5.85 0.64
N ALA A 121 0.76 -4.69 0.34
CA ALA A 121 0.77 -4.10 -1.01
C ALA A 121 2.14 -4.26 -1.70
N VAL A 122 2.74 -5.46 -1.63
CA VAL A 122 4.08 -5.74 -2.14
C VAL A 122 4.07 -6.98 -3.03
N ASP A 123 4.92 -6.96 -4.05
CA ASP A 123 5.09 -7.99 -5.08
C ASP A 123 5.80 -9.26 -4.56
N ILE A 124 5.24 -9.89 -3.52
CA ILE A 124 5.76 -11.12 -2.93
C ILE A 124 5.13 -12.34 -3.61
N THR A 125 5.96 -13.22 -4.17
CA THR A 125 5.51 -14.53 -4.64
C THR A 125 5.32 -15.47 -3.45
N MET A 126 4.10 -15.97 -3.25
CA MET A 126 3.77 -16.94 -2.21
C MET A 126 3.67 -18.35 -2.80
N MET A 127 4.46 -19.28 -2.27
CA MET A 127 4.43 -20.69 -2.66
C MET A 127 3.94 -21.55 -1.49
N TYR A 128 2.89 -22.34 -1.69
CA TYR A 128 2.37 -23.22 -0.65
C TYR A 128 3.31 -24.42 -0.43
N SER A 129 3.67 -24.63 0.85
CA SER A 129 4.58 -25.72 1.22
C SER A 129 3.94 -27.11 1.19
N VAL A 130 2.60 -27.18 1.10
CA VAL A 130 1.75 -28.40 1.14
C VAL A 130 1.85 -29.18 2.45
N VAL A 131 3.07 -29.34 2.96
CA VAL A 131 3.38 -29.98 4.24
C VAL A 131 4.04 -29.00 5.18
N ASP A 132 4.03 -29.28 6.48
CA ASP A 132 4.75 -28.46 7.44
C ASP A 132 6.25 -28.46 7.17
N ILE A 133 6.93 -27.36 7.52
CA ILE A 133 8.37 -27.17 7.31
C ILE A 133 9.10 -27.71 8.55
N ALA A 134 9.08 -29.02 8.70
CA ALA A 134 9.72 -29.77 9.77
C ALA A 134 10.65 -30.84 9.18
N GLY A 135 11.86 -30.43 8.82
CA GLY A 135 12.83 -31.30 8.15
C GLY A 135 12.56 -31.47 6.64
N ILE A 136 13.35 -32.36 6.03
CA ILE A 136 13.26 -32.67 4.58
C ILE A 136 12.64 -34.05 4.37
N ASN A 137 11.58 -34.08 3.56
CA ASN A 137 10.94 -35.29 3.08
C ASN A 137 10.78 -35.24 1.56
N SER A 138 10.25 -36.30 0.93
CA SER A 138 10.14 -36.41 -0.52
C SER A 138 9.27 -35.33 -1.16
N ILE A 139 8.29 -34.76 -0.43
CA ILE A 139 7.41 -33.68 -0.88
C ILE A 139 8.08 -32.33 -0.68
N SER A 140 8.53 -32.02 0.55
CA SER A 140 9.18 -30.77 0.85
C SER A 140 10.45 -30.55 0.02
N ALA A 141 11.23 -31.61 -0.26
CA ALA A 141 12.40 -31.54 -1.13
C ALA A 141 12.06 -31.05 -2.55
N ARG A 142 10.95 -31.52 -3.12
CA ARG A 142 10.50 -31.08 -4.46
C ARG A 142 10.06 -29.61 -4.44
N ILE A 143 9.29 -29.21 -3.43
CA ILE A 143 8.79 -27.84 -3.32
C ILE A 143 9.94 -26.86 -3.10
N ILE A 144 10.88 -27.18 -2.22
CA ILE A 144 12.05 -26.34 -1.95
C ILE A 144 12.97 -26.28 -3.18
N ALA A 145 13.14 -27.38 -3.94
CA ALA A 145 13.87 -27.35 -5.19
C ALA A 145 13.20 -26.44 -6.25
N ASN A 146 11.86 -26.48 -6.35
CA ASN A 146 11.12 -25.55 -7.21
C ASN A 146 11.27 -24.11 -6.77
N ALA A 147 11.23 -23.82 -5.45
CA ALA A 147 11.47 -22.50 -4.90
C ALA A 147 12.88 -21.97 -5.22
N ALA A 148 13.90 -22.84 -5.10
CA ALA A 148 15.28 -22.50 -5.48
C ALA A 148 15.37 -22.13 -6.97
N ALA A 149 14.76 -22.94 -7.85
CA ALA A 149 14.76 -22.67 -9.28
C ALA A 149 13.99 -21.38 -9.64
N ALA A 150 12.86 -21.16 -8.98
CA ALA A 150 12.05 -19.96 -9.19
C ALA A 150 12.82 -18.68 -8.80
N ILE A 151 13.38 -18.61 -7.59
CA ILE A 151 14.12 -17.42 -7.16
C ILE A 151 15.40 -17.22 -7.96
N ALA A 152 16.11 -18.29 -8.32
CA ALA A 152 17.28 -18.20 -9.19
C ALA A 152 16.93 -17.62 -10.57
N GLY A 153 15.83 -18.09 -11.17
CA GLY A 153 15.32 -17.57 -12.44
C GLY A 153 14.91 -16.10 -12.33
N MET A 154 14.20 -15.73 -11.29
CA MET A 154 13.79 -14.33 -11.03
C MET A 154 15.01 -13.42 -10.89
N ALA A 155 16.01 -13.80 -10.08
CA ALA A 155 17.20 -13.00 -9.82
C ALA A 155 18.14 -12.89 -11.02
N SER A 156 18.15 -13.87 -11.92
CA SER A 156 18.95 -13.84 -13.15
C SER A 156 18.29 -13.13 -14.32
N THR A 157 17.00 -12.83 -14.22
CA THR A 157 16.24 -12.18 -15.29
C THR A 157 16.58 -10.69 -15.35
N LYS A 158 17.03 -10.23 -16.49
CA LYS A 158 17.18 -8.78 -16.75
C LYS A 158 15.82 -8.21 -17.14
N PRO A 159 15.36 -7.13 -16.48
CA PRO A 159 14.17 -6.43 -16.92
C PRO A 159 14.27 -6.04 -18.40
N PRO A 160 13.18 -6.10 -19.17
CA PRO A 160 13.18 -5.59 -20.53
C PRO A 160 13.44 -4.08 -20.54
N GLU A 161 14.20 -3.61 -21.52
CA GLU A 161 14.31 -2.18 -21.76
C GLU A 161 12.99 -1.66 -22.33
N ILE A 162 12.25 -0.92 -21.52
CA ILE A 162 11.02 -0.24 -21.93
C ILE A 162 11.31 1.24 -22.01
N HIS A 163 10.98 1.87 -23.14
CA HIS A 163 10.97 3.33 -23.21
C HIS A 163 9.86 3.82 -22.30
N SER A 164 10.21 4.15 -21.06
CA SER A 164 9.25 4.61 -20.06
C SER A 164 8.89 6.07 -20.31
N LYS A 165 7.59 6.34 -20.39
CA LYS A 165 7.06 7.70 -20.21
C LYS A 165 7.13 8.04 -18.71
N PRO A 166 7.12 9.35 -18.34
CA PRO A 166 6.98 9.72 -16.94
C PRO A 166 5.68 9.16 -16.37
N LEU A 167 5.76 8.52 -15.19
CA LEU A 167 4.63 7.82 -14.58
C LEU A 167 3.82 8.77 -13.69
N ILE A 168 2.51 8.76 -13.83
CA ILE A 168 1.56 9.40 -12.92
C ILE A 168 0.72 8.31 -12.24
N ALA A 169 0.62 8.35 -10.92
CA ALA A 169 -0.33 7.49 -10.21
C ALA A 169 -1.66 8.22 -10.02
N ALA A 170 -2.78 7.53 -10.28
CA ALA A 170 -4.13 8.05 -10.06
C ALA A 170 -4.94 7.11 -9.18
N SER A 171 -5.60 7.64 -8.13
CA SER A 171 -6.52 6.88 -7.30
C SER A 171 -7.93 6.88 -7.88
N MET A 172 -8.61 5.74 -7.85
CA MET A 172 -9.95 5.56 -8.42
C MET A 172 -10.83 4.70 -7.52
N PHE A 173 -12.12 4.98 -7.51
CA PHE A 173 -13.14 4.09 -6.97
C PHE A 173 -14.34 4.08 -7.91
N GLY A 174 -15.23 3.08 -7.82
CA GLY A 174 -16.35 2.93 -8.75
C GLY A 174 -17.18 4.20 -8.97
N VAL A 175 -17.35 4.99 -7.91
CA VAL A 175 -18.17 6.23 -7.91
C VAL A 175 -17.42 7.47 -8.43
N THR A 176 -16.15 7.38 -8.76
CA THR A 176 -15.31 8.46 -9.31
C THR A 176 -14.66 8.06 -10.65
N THR A 177 -14.98 6.89 -11.17
CA THR A 177 -14.41 6.33 -12.41
C THR A 177 -14.47 7.28 -13.60
N PRO A 178 -15.59 7.99 -13.89
CA PRO A 178 -15.65 8.90 -15.02
C PRO A 178 -14.59 10.02 -14.95
N CYS A 179 -14.42 10.63 -13.78
CA CYS A 179 -13.39 11.66 -13.55
C CYS A 179 -12.00 11.15 -13.90
N VAL A 180 -11.62 10.00 -13.30
CA VAL A 180 -10.26 9.44 -13.48
C VAL A 180 -10.03 9.02 -14.92
N THR A 181 -11.03 8.42 -15.58
CA THR A 181 -10.90 8.01 -16.99
C THR A 181 -10.69 9.22 -17.91
N HIS A 182 -11.42 10.32 -17.68
CA HIS A 182 -11.25 11.54 -18.47
C HIS A 182 -9.86 12.18 -18.21
N ALA A 183 -9.47 12.32 -16.95
CA ALA A 183 -8.16 12.85 -16.58
C ALA A 183 -7.02 11.99 -17.13
N GLN A 184 -7.13 10.66 -17.08
CA GLN A 184 -6.15 9.73 -17.67
C GLN A 184 -5.95 9.99 -19.14
N THR A 185 -7.04 10.11 -19.91
CA THR A 185 -6.96 10.39 -21.35
C THR A 185 -6.16 11.67 -21.64
N LEU A 186 -6.43 12.74 -20.89
CA LEU A 186 -5.73 14.02 -21.06
C LEU A 186 -4.25 13.92 -20.71
N LEU A 187 -3.90 13.21 -19.66
CA LEU A 187 -2.51 13.00 -19.24
C LEU A 187 -1.74 12.13 -20.26
N GLU A 188 -2.38 11.07 -20.77
CA GLU A 188 -1.78 10.20 -21.78
C GLU A 188 -1.54 10.93 -23.12
N GLU A 189 -2.45 11.83 -23.54
CA GLU A 189 -2.27 12.70 -24.70
C GLU A 189 -1.10 13.67 -24.54
N ARG A 190 -0.73 14.02 -23.30
CA ARG A 190 0.45 14.87 -22.98
C ARG A 190 1.73 14.07 -22.81
N GLY A 191 1.71 12.76 -23.05
CA GLY A 191 2.90 11.92 -23.08
C GLY A 191 3.25 11.25 -21.76
N TYR A 192 2.39 11.28 -20.77
CA TYR A 192 2.53 10.53 -19.52
C TYR A 192 2.02 9.08 -19.65
N GLU A 193 2.41 8.23 -18.73
CA GLU A 193 1.79 6.92 -18.51
C GLU A 193 1.05 6.97 -17.18
N VAL A 194 -0.24 6.59 -17.14
CA VAL A 194 -1.06 6.70 -15.95
C VAL A 194 -1.33 5.34 -15.35
N LEU A 195 -0.87 5.14 -14.12
CA LEU A 195 -1.12 3.96 -13.31
C LEU A 195 -2.32 4.20 -12.42
N VAL A 196 -3.41 3.47 -12.66
CA VAL A 196 -4.65 3.62 -11.89
C VAL A 196 -4.70 2.62 -10.74
N PHE A 197 -4.91 3.12 -9.53
CA PHE A 197 -5.03 2.35 -8.29
C PHE A 197 -6.45 2.44 -7.74
N HIS A 198 -7.10 1.28 -7.55
CA HIS A 198 -8.37 1.26 -6.86
C HIS A 198 -8.18 1.56 -5.36
N ALA A 199 -8.90 2.58 -4.86
CA ALA A 199 -8.87 3.00 -3.46
C ALA A 199 -9.57 1.97 -2.56
N THR A 200 -8.92 0.82 -2.36
CA THR A 200 -9.41 -0.35 -1.63
C THR A 200 -8.46 -0.76 -0.50
N GLY A 201 -7.74 0.17 0.07
CA GLY A 201 -6.72 -0.03 1.10
C GLY A 201 -5.37 -0.42 0.48
N THR A 202 -5.28 -1.57 -0.15
CA THR A 202 -4.05 -2.03 -0.80
C THR A 202 -3.66 -1.15 -1.99
N GLY A 203 -4.64 -0.57 -2.72
CA GLY A 203 -4.37 0.33 -3.84
C GLY A 203 -3.69 1.61 -3.37
N GLY A 204 -4.25 2.28 -2.35
CA GLY A 204 -3.62 3.46 -1.75
C GLY A 204 -2.23 3.16 -1.18
N GLN A 205 -2.06 2.02 -0.48
CA GLN A 205 -0.74 1.60 0.01
C GLN A 205 0.28 1.40 -1.12
N SER A 206 -0.13 0.79 -2.25
CA SER A 206 0.74 0.60 -3.42
C SER A 206 1.13 1.93 -4.05
N MET A 207 0.18 2.85 -4.18
CA MET A 207 0.41 4.20 -4.72
C MET A 207 1.40 5.00 -3.85
N GLU A 208 1.17 5.02 -2.52
CA GLU A 208 2.06 5.64 -1.54
C GLU A 208 3.48 5.04 -1.59
N ARG A 209 3.57 3.72 -1.79
CA ARG A 209 4.85 3.03 -1.90
C ARG A 209 5.63 3.45 -3.16
N LEU A 210 4.99 3.46 -4.33
CA LEU A 210 5.66 3.88 -5.56
C LEU A 210 6.13 5.33 -5.49
N ALA A 211 5.41 6.20 -4.77
CA ALA A 211 5.85 7.55 -4.48
C ALA A 211 7.16 7.55 -3.68
N ARG A 212 7.21 6.81 -2.55
CA ARG A 212 8.43 6.72 -1.71
C ARG A 212 9.63 6.10 -2.44
N GLU A 213 9.38 5.19 -3.37
CA GLU A 213 10.44 4.53 -4.15
C GLU A 213 10.90 5.35 -5.37
N GLY A 214 10.32 6.55 -5.61
CA GLY A 214 10.77 7.48 -6.66
C GLY A 214 10.35 7.11 -8.08
N PHE A 215 9.33 6.27 -8.23
CA PHE A 215 8.82 5.88 -9.56
C PHE A 215 7.98 6.96 -10.23
N LEU A 216 7.40 7.89 -9.46
CA LEU A 216 6.36 8.79 -9.93
C LEU A 216 6.87 10.18 -10.27
N ALA A 217 6.49 10.68 -11.44
CA ALA A 217 6.68 12.08 -11.84
C ALA A 217 5.59 13.00 -11.25
N GLY A 218 4.40 12.46 -10.96
CA GLY A 218 3.28 13.19 -10.38
C GLY A 218 2.23 12.25 -9.78
N MET A 219 1.33 12.81 -8.96
CA MET A 219 0.23 12.07 -8.36
C MET A 219 -1.10 12.81 -8.54
N LEU A 220 -2.10 12.11 -9.08
CA LEU A 220 -3.48 12.57 -9.23
C LEU A 220 -4.38 11.80 -8.25
N ASP A 221 -4.51 12.30 -7.03
CA ASP A 221 -5.24 11.62 -5.98
C ASP A 221 -6.71 12.05 -5.93
N VAL A 222 -7.50 11.55 -6.88
CA VAL A 222 -8.91 11.90 -7.05
C VAL A 222 -9.77 11.34 -5.93
N THR A 223 -9.42 10.13 -5.45
CA THR A 223 -10.29 9.33 -4.58
C THR A 223 -9.59 9.00 -3.27
N THR A 224 -10.08 9.60 -2.21
CA THR A 224 -9.48 9.55 -0.87
C THR A 224 -10.34 8.82 0.16
N THR A 225 -11.34 8.03 -0.27
CA THR A 225 -12.29 7.28 0.59
C THR A 225 -11.61 6.40 1.65
N GLU A 226 -10.39 5.93 1.40
CA GLU A 226 -9.60 5.14 2.35
C GLU A 226 -9.34 5.87 3.67
N LEU A 227 -9.36 7.22 3.67
CA LEU A 227 -9.26 8.03 4.89
C LEU A 227 -10.57 7.99 5.71
N ALA A 228 -11.73 7.86 5.06
CA ALA A 228 -13.00 7.68 5.75
C ALA A 228 -13.05 6.30 6.43
N ASP A 229 -12.56 5.27 5.75
CA ASP A 229 -12.43 3.94 6.34
C ASP A 229 -11.44 3.91 7.51
N ASP A 230 -10.34 4.63 7.43
CA ASP A 230 -9.37 4.75 8.53
C ASP A 230 -9.97 5.49 9.75
N LEU A 231 -10.77 6.54 9.50
CA LEU A 231 -11.40 7.31 10.57
C LEU A 231 -12.49 6.55 11.30
N VAL A 232 -13.37 5.85 10.55
CA VAL A 232 -14.63 5.29 11.07
C VAL A 232 -14.55 3.79 11.33
N GLY A 233 -13.56 3.10 10.75
CA GLY A 233 -13.36 1.67 10.88
C GLY A 233 -13.97 0.85 9.75
N GLY A 234 -14.00 1.38 8.54
CA GLY A 234 -14.32 0.65 7.33
C GLY A 234 -13.26 -0.39 6.95
N VAL A 235 -13.57 -1.22 5.97
CA VAL A 235 -12.72 -2.38 5.61
C VAL A 235 -11.66 -2.06 4.55
N LEU A 236 -11.65 -0.84 4.00
CA LEU A 236 -10.76 -0.44 2.92
C LEU A 236 -9.71 0.61 3.36
N SER A 237 -9.40 0.70 4.67
CA SER A 237 -8.34 1.62 5.16
C SER A 237 -6.98 1.29 4.53
N ALA A 238 -6.31 2.31 4.04
CA ALA A 238 -4.90 2.24 3.62
C ALA A 238 -3.92 2.54 4.78
N GLY A 239 -4.46 2.76 5.97
CA GLY A 239 -3.72 3.12 7.18
C GLY A 239 -3.47 4.62 7.33
N PRO A 240 -2.94 5.02 8.49
CA PRO A 240 -2.83 6.43 8.88
C PRO A 240 -1.88 7.25 8.00
N ALA A 241 -0.92 6.62 7.30
CA ALA A 241 0.05 7.29 6.45
C ALA A 241 -0.47 7.58 5.01
N ARG A 242 -1.74 7.27 4.73
CA ARG A 242 -2.37 7.57 3.43
C ARG A 242 -2.37 9.09 3.18
N LEU A 243 -2.05 9.51 1.96
CA LEU A 243 -1.95 10.90 1.53
C LEU A 243 -0.72 11.66 2.06
N GLU A 244 0.38 10.96 2.34
CA GLU A 244 1.60 11.58 2.89
C GLU A 244 2.82 11.45 1.97
N ALA A 245 2.93 10.35 1.20
CA ALA A 245 4.17 10.04 0.49
C ALA A 245 4.51 11.07 -0.59
N ALA A 246 3.57 11.49 -1.42
CA ALA A 246 3.84 12.46 -2.47
C ALA A 246 4.36 13.78 -1.87
N GLY A 247 3.73 14.25 -0.79
CA GLY A 247 4.15 15.45 -0.08
C GLY A 247 5.54 15.32 0.54
N SER A 248 5.84 14.21 1.23
CA SER A 248 7.14 13.97 1.86
C SER A 248 8.29 13.85 0.86
N GLU A 249 8.04 13.20 -0.28
CA GLU A 249 9.03 13.01 -1.36
C GLU A 249 9.12 14.21 -2.32
N GLY A 250 8.33 15.26 -2.09
CA GLY A 250 8.33 16.45 -2.94
C GLY A 250 7.79 16.20 -4.35
N ILE A 251 6.93 15.20 -4.53
CA ILE A 251 6.30 14.87 -5.82
C ILE A 251 5.14 15.84 -6.06
N PRO A 252 5.05 16.45 -7.27
CA PRO A 252 3.88 17.23 -7.66
C PRO A 252 2.59 16.42 -7.51
N GLN A 253 1.60 17.00 -6.80
CA GLN A 253 0.35 16.31 -6.55
C GLN A 253 -0.87 17.21 -6.70
N VAL A 254 -1.93 16.64 -7.26
CA VAL A 254 -3.27 17.23 -7.27
C VAL A 254 -4.21 16.26 -6.55
N VAL A 255 -4.90 16.77 -5.55
CA VAL A 255 -5.74 15.97 -4.65
C VAL A 255 -7.18 16.44 -4.72
N SER A 256 -8.14 15.50 -4.64
CA SER A 256 -9.55 15.82 -4.46
C SER A 256 -10.14 15.06 -3.26
N LEU A 257 -11.37 15.47 -2.89
CA LEU A 257 -12.13 14.90 -1.78
C LEU A 257 -13.02 13.72 -2.23
N GLY A 258 -12.66 13.09 -3.35
CA GLY A 258 -13.50 12.05 -3.95
C GLY A 258 -13.83 10.90 -3.03
N ALA A 259 -15.12 10.57 -2.97
CA ALA A 259 -15.70 9.48 -2.18
C ALA A 259 -15.42 9.57 -0.66
N LEU A 260 -15.23 10.77 -0.09
CA LEU A 260 -15.21 10.99 1.37
C LEU A 260 -16.61 11.03 1.98
N ASP A 261 -17.65 10.99 1.15
CA ASP A 261 -19.05 10.83 1.53
C ASP A 261 -19.38 9.40 2.01
N MET A 262 -18.42 8.45 1.96
CA MET A 262 -18.69 7.05 2.27
C MET A 262 -17.60 6.35 3.05
N VAL A 263 -18.07 5.36 3.87
CA VAL A 263 -17.28 4.33 4.54
C VAL A 263 -17.66 2.97 3.95
N ASN A 264 -16.67 2.12 3.72
CA ASN A 264 -16.86 0.87 3.00
C ASN A 264 -16.94 -0.33 3.95
N PHE A 265 -17.92 -1.20 3.74
CA PHE A 265 -18.10 -2.47 4.45
C PHE A 265 -18.28 -3.62 3.45
N GLY A 266 -18.18 -4.86 3.95
CA GLY A 266 -18.50 -6.07 3.22
C GLY A 266 -20.02 -6.23 2.95
N PRO A 267 -20.51 -7.49 2.83
CA PRO A 267 -21.93 -7.77 2.75
C PRO A 267 -22.72 -7.06 3.86
N ILE A 268 -23.96 -6.65 3.59
CA ILE A 268 -24.75 -5.80 4.50
C ILE A 268 -24.92 -6.39 5.91
N GLU A 269 -24.96 -7.71 6.02
CA GLU A 269 -25.02 -8.42 7.30
C GLU A 269 -23.74 -8.29 8.14
N THR A 270 -22.62 -7.91 7.52
CA THR A 270 -21.32 -7.68 8.20
C THR A 270 -21.14 -6.27 8.72
N VAL A 271 -22.06 -5.34 8.38
CA VAL A 271 -22.05 -3.98 8.91
C VAL A 271 -22.21 -4.01 10.42
N PRO A 272 -21.31 -3.37 11.20
CA PRO A 272 -21.40 -3.31 12.66
C PRO A 272 -22.76 -2.84 13.15
N ALA A 273 -23.21 -3.37 14.29
CA ALA A 273 -24.55 -3.12 14.81
C ALA A 273 -24.85 -1.64 15.07
N GLU A 274 -23.84 -0.90 15.52
CA GLU A 274 -23.89 0.54 15.76
C GLU A 274 -24.16 1.38 14.51
N PHE A 275 -23.83 0.86 13.34
CA PHE A 275 -23.99 1.58 12.06
C PHE A 275 -25.26 1.18 11.29
N ARG A 276 -26.03 0.20 11.74
CA ARG A 276 -27.20 -0.30 11.01
C ARG A 276 -28.34 0.70 10.84
N THR A 277 -28.36 1.76 11.63
CA THR A 277 -29.36 2.84 11.55
C THR A 277 -28.91 4.00 10.65
N ARG A 278 -27.69 3.97 10.15
CA ARG A 278 -27.11 4.97 9.26
C ARG A 278 -27.65 4.80 7.84
N THR A 279 -27.46 5.79 7.00
CA THR A 279 -27.75 5.70 5.57
C THR A 279 -26.79 4.72 4.92
N LEU A 280 -27.32 3.58 4.51
CA LEU A 280 -26.57 2.50 3.87
C LEU A 280 -27.00 2.36 2.40
N TYR A 281 -26.03 2.14 1.52
CA TYR A 281 -26.24 1.86 0.11
C TYR A 281 -25.54 0.55 -0.27
N GLN A 282 -26.33 -0.44 -0.70
CA GLN A 282 -25.80 -1.72 -1.15
C GLN A 282 -25.32 -1.59 -2.60
N HIS A 283 -24.03 -1.39 -2.78
CA HIS A 283 -23.40 -1.24 -4.10
C HIS A 283 -23.34 -2.58 -4.87
N GLY A 284 -23.33 -3.69 -4.13
CA GLY A 284 -23.34 -5.04 -4.66
C GLY A 284 -23.50 -6.07 -3.55
N PRO A 285 -23.57 -7.39 -3.88
CA PRO A 285 -23.77 -8.42 -2.85
C PRO A 285 -22.68 -8.45 -1.77
N ALA A 286 -21.47 -8.03 -2.10
CA ALA A 286 -20.29 -8.08 -1.23
C ALA A 286 -19.82 -6.69 -0.75
N VAL A 287 -20.52 -5.59 -1.11
CA VAL A 287 -20.08 -4.23 -0.81
C VAL A 287 -21.26 -3.39 -0.34
N THR A 288 -21.14 -2.85 0.85
CA THR A 288 -22.08 -1.88 1.43
C THR A 288 -21.34 -0.58 1.71
N LEU A 289 -21.89 0.52 1.25
CA LEU A 289 -21.40 1.87 1.51
C LEU A 289 -22.27 2.50 2.59
N MET A 290 -21.65 3.22 3.52
CA MET A 290 -22.31 3.96 4.60
C MET A 290 -21.99 5.43 4.47
N ARG A 291 -23.00 6.31 4.43
CA ARG A 291 -22.81 7.76 4.38
C ARG A 291 -22.07 8.27 5.63
N THR A 292 -21.03 9.05 5.44
CA THR A 292 -20.35 9.78 6.51
C THR A 292 -21.25 10.88 7.10
N THR A 293 -21.14 11.14 8.42
CA THR A 293 -21.90 12.21 9.08
C THR A 293 -21.24 13.59 8.86
N PRO A 294 -21.94 14.70 9.14
CA PRO A 294 -21.32 16.02 9.12
C PRO A 294 -20.08 16.13 10.04
N GLU A 295 -20.10 15.50 11.22
CA GLU A 295 -18.96 15.49 12.14
C GLU A 295 -17.77 14.70 11.60
N GLU A 296 -18.03 13.52 11.00
CA GLU A 296 -17.01 12.70 10.31
C GLU A 296 -16.45 13.46 9.12
N CYS A 297 -17.29 14.09 8.31
CA CYS A 297 -16.89 14.92 7.18
C CYS A 297 -15.99 16.09 7.60
N ALA A 298 -16.37 16.83 8.68
CA ALA A 298 -15.53 17.91 9.22
C ALA A 298 -14.14 17.38 9.64
N GLU A 299 -14.09 16.23 10.33
CA GLU A 299 -12.83 15.63 10.74
C GLU A 299 -12.01 15.13 9.55
N LEU A 300 -12.65 14.55 8.53
CA LEU A 300 -11.98 14.15 7.28
C LEU A 300 -11.37 15.36 6.57
N GLY A 301 -12.12 16.47 6.47
CA GLY A 301 -11.61 17.71 5.91
C GLY A 301 -10.36 18.20 6.66
N ARG A 302 -10.40 18.23 8.01
CA ARG A 302 -9.23 18.61 8.83
C ARG A 302 -8.03 17.68 8.61
N ARG A 303 -8.24 16.37 8.56
CA ARG A 303 -7.15 15.40 8.31
C ARG A 303 -6.52 15.59 6.95
N VAL A 304 -7.32 15.74 5.90
CA VAL A 304 -6.81 16.00 4.54
C VAL A 304 -6.00 17.30 4.52
N GLY A 305 -6.58 18.40 5.04
CA GLY A 305 -5.89 19.69 5.07
C GLY A 305 -4.58 19.66 5.83
N ALA A 306 -4.57 19.05 7.03
CA ALA A 306 -3.37 18.94 7.86
C ALA A 306 -2.25 18.13 7.18
N LYS A 307 -2.59 17.00 6.51
CA LYS A 307 -1.61 16.20 5.77
C LYS A 307 -1.02 16.97 4.59
N LEU A 308 -1.85 17.63 3.81
CA LEU A 308 -1.40 18.39 2.64
C LEU A 308 -0.63 19.66 3.01
N ALA A 309 -0.96 20.29 4.13
CA ALA A 309 -0.20 21.45 4.65
C ALA A 309 1.25 21.10 5.03
N MET A 310 1.56 19.82 5.26
CA MET A 310 2.92 19.32 5.54
C MET A 310 3.70 18.94 4.28
N ALA A 311 3.11 19.06 3.09
CA ALA A 311 3.77 18.69 1.85
C ALA A 311 4.98 19.60 1.55
N ASN A 312 6.09 18.98 1.14
CA ASN A 312 7.30 19.66 0.71
C ASN A 312 7.32 19.97 -0.80
N GLY A 313 6.43 19.34 -1.57
CA GLY A 313 6.31 19.46 -3.02
C GLY A 313 5.14 20.32 -3.48
N PRO A 314 5.10 20.64 -4.78
CA PRO A 314 3.98 21.37 -5.38
C PRO A 314 2.67 20.63 -5.16
N THR A 315 1.69 21.27 -4.52
CA THR A 315 0.44 20.64 -4.11
C THR A 315 -0.73 21.55 -4.41
N ALA A 316 -1.76 21.04 -5.10
CA ALA A 316 -3.03 21.73 -5.30
C ALA A 316 -4.20 20.81 -4.88
N VAL A 317 -5.24 21.42 -4.32
CA VAL A 317 -6.46 20.72 -3.92
C VAL A 317 -7.64 21.23 -4.73
N PHE A 318 -8.41 20.29 -5.27
CA PHE A 318 -9.62 20.54 -6.04
C PHE A 318 -10.85 20.00 -5.30
N VAL A 319 -11.80 20.86 -5.02
CA VAL A 319 -13.03 20.55 -4.30
C VAL A 319 -14.23 20.63 -5.23
N PRO A 320 -14.92 19.50 -5.49
CA PRO A 320 -16.17 19.52 -6.26
C PRO A 320 -17.32 19.94 -5.32
N CYS A 321 -17.89 21.14 -5.54
CA CYS A 321 -18.91 21.71 -4.66
C CYS A 321 -20.32 21.13 -4.84
N ARG A 322 -20.54 20.29 -5.86
CA ARG A 322 -21.85 19.68 -6.18
C ARG A 322 -21.91 18.16 -5.97
N GLY A 323 -20.99 17.62 -5.18
CA GLY A 323 -20.93 16.20 -4.82
C GLY A 323 -19.57 15.58 -5.09
N VAL A 324 -19.09 14.84 -4.10
CA VAL A 324 -17.76 14.21 -4.08
C VAL A 324 -17.78 12.77 -4.64
N SER A 325 -18.95 12.26 -5.00
CA SER A 325 -19.13 10.94 -5.60
C SER A 325 -20.37 10.91 -6.52
N MET A 326 -20.47 9.86 -7.34
CA MET A 326 -21.65 9.62 -8.20
C MET A 326 -22.95 9.51 -7.39
N ILE A 327 -22.90 9.06 -6.14
CA ILE A 327 -24.07 8.86 -5.29
C ILE A 327 -24.31 10.00 -4.29
N ASP A 328 -23.48 11.04 -4.31
CA ASP A 328 -23.58 12.25 -3.47
C ASP A 328 -24.20 13.45 -4.20
N VAL A 329 -24.35 13.37 -5.51
CA VAL A 329 -24.97 14.45 -6.30
C VAL A 329 -26.48 14.57 -6.01
N GLU A 330 -27.09 15.73 -6.32
CA GLU A 330 -28.51 16.01 -6.09
C GLU A 330 -29.42 14.84 -6.52
N ARG A 331 -30.34 14.45 -5.64
CA ARG A 331 -31.30 13.31 -5.81
C ARG A 331 -30.68 11.91 -5.71
N GLN A 332 -29.42 11.79 -5.35
CA GLN A 332 -28.79 10.50 -5.10
C GLN A 332 -28.84 10.15 -3.59
N PRO A 333 -28.64 8.86 -3.26
CA PRO A 333 -28.84 8.36 -1.89
C PRO A 333 -27.97 9.01 -0.80
N PHE A 334 -26.80 9.52 -1.13
CA PHE A 334 -25.86 10.12 -0.19
C PHE A 334 -25.83 11.65 -0.23
N HIS A 335 -26.70 12.27 -1.05
CA HIS A 335 -26.76 13.71 -1.13
C HIS A 335 -27.07 14.35 0.24
N ASP A 336 -26.11 15.06 0.78
CA ASP A 336 -26.16 15.73 2.07
C ASP A 336 -25.31 17.02 2.05
N PRO A 337 -25.92 18.17 1.66
CA PRO A 337 -25.19 19.43 1.55
C PRO A 337 -24.60 19.94 2.87
N GLU A 338 -25.17 19.55 4.03
CA GLU A 338 -24.63 19.90 5.36
C GLU A 338 -23.31 19.16 5.62
N ALA A 339 -23.27 17.86 5.34
CA ALA A 339 -22.07 17.05 5.46
C ALA A 339 -20.97 17.49 4.49
N ASP A 340 -21.34 17.84 3.26
CA ASP A 340 -20.40 18.32 2.23
C ASP A 340 -19.80 19.69 2.63
N GLU A 341 -20.61 20.61 3.18
CA GLU A 341 -20.09 21.89 3.68
C GLU A 341 -19.20 21.66 4.91
N ALA A 342 -19.54 20.73 5.79
CA ALA A 342 -18.72 20.38 6.93
C ALA A 342 -17.34 19.86 6.50
N LEU A 343 -17.29 19.03 5.43
CA LEU A 343 -16.05 18.53 4.83
C LEU A 343 -15.18 19.68 4.31
N ARG A 344 -15.76 20.61 3.55
CA ARG A 344 -15.08 21.80 3.02
C ARG A 344 -14.60 22.74 4.14
N ALA A 345 -15.43 22.98 5.13
CA ALA A 345 -15.08 23.81 6.28
C ALA A 345 -13.89 23.24 7.05
N GLY A 346 -13.91 21.91 7.34
CA GLY A 346 -12.80 21.24 8.01
C GLY A 346 -11.50 21.30 7.19
N LEU A 347 -11.57 21.18 5.87
CA LEU A 347 -10.42 21.34 4.98
C LEU A 347 -9.83 22.77 5.09
N ARG A 348 -10.67 23.80 4.98
CA ARG A 348 -10.22 25.20 5.06
C ARG A 348 -9.57 25.56 6.40
N GLU A 349 -9.95 24.88 7.50
CA GLU A 349 -9.37 25.12 8.83
C GLU A 349 -7.88 24.76 8.89
N THR A 350 -7.42 23.76 8.13
CA THR A 350 -6.11 23.15 8.31
C THR A 350 -5.21 23.18 7.09
N ILE A 351 -5.75 23.47 5.90
CA ILE A 351 -5.03 23.41 4.61
C ILE A 351 -3.88 24.43 4.52
N GLY A 352 -3.90 25.49 5.30
CA GLY A 352 -2.86 26.51 5.33
C GLY A 352 -2.69 27.25 4.00
N GLY A 353 -1.47 27.34 3.53
CA GLY A 353 -1.11 28.06 2.29
C GLY A 353 -1.13 27.19 1.02
N VAL A 354 -1.66 25.98 1.09
CA VAL A 354 -1.77 25.10 -0.09
C VAL A 354 -2.78 25.66 -1.09
N GLU A 355 -2.49 25.54 -2.37
CA GLU A 355 -3.35 25.99 -3.46
C GLU A 355 -4.70 25.24 -3.41
N LEU A 356 -5.81 25.99 -3.30
CA LEU A 356 -7.17 25.45 -3.15
C LEU A 356 -8.10 25.99 -4.24
N HIS A 357 -8.73 25.07 -4.97
CA HIS A 357 -9.72 25.34 -6.02
C HIS A 357 -11.07 24.73 -5.65
N GLU A 358 -12.04 25.58 -5.34
CA GLU A 358 -13.43 25.18 -5.12
C GLU A 358 -14.24 25.42 -6.41
N LEU A 359 -14.71 24.36 -7.03
CA LEU A 359 -15.40 24.43 -8.31
C LEU A 359 -16.89 24.08 -8.15
N ASP A 360 -17.78 24.91 -8.72
CA ASP A 360 -19.23 24.66 -8.75
C ASP A 360 -19.59 23.57 -9.76
N LEU A 361 -18.98 22.39 -9.59
CA LEU A 361 -19.08 21.19 -10.41
C LEU A 361 -19.21 19.97 -9.52
N GLU A 362 -19.72 18.88 -10.03
CA GLU A 362 -19.60 17.56 -9.41
C GLU A 362 -18.27 16.90 -9.78
N ILE A 363 -17.85 15.89 -9.01
CA ILE A 363 -16.55 15.24 -9.23
C ILE A 363 -16.39 14.60 -10.60
N ASN A 364 -17.46 14.04 -11.17
CA ASN A 364 -17.44 13.36 -12.47
C ASN A 364 -17.70 14.29 -13.67
N ASP A 365 -17.81 15.60 -13.45
CA ASP A 365 -17.86 16.56 -14.56
C ASP A 365 -16.51 16.59 -15.31
N GLU A 366 -16.54 16.47 -16.63
CA GLU A 366 -15.34 16.45 -17.47
C GLU A 366 -14.47 17.71 -17.27
N ARG A 367 -15.09 18.86 -16.99
CA ARG A 367 -14.38 20.12 -16.71
C ARG A 367 -13.62 20.07 -15.39
N PHE A 368 -14.17 19.35 -14.38
CA PHE A 368 -13.48 19.12 -13.11
C PHE A 368 -12.25 18.23 -13.31
N ALA A 369 -12.41 17.11 -14.00
CA ALA A 369 -11.32 16.22 -14.34
C ALA A 369 -10.21 16.91 -15.15
N ALA A 370 -10.61 17.71 -16.15
CA ALA A 370 -9.68 18.47 -16.98
C ALA A 370 -8.91 19.53 -16.17
N ALA A 371 -9.57 20.23 -15.24
CA ALA A 371 -8.91 21.20 -14.39
C ALA A 371 -7.82 20.56 -13.51
N MET A 372 -8.10 19.40 -12.90
CA MET A 372 -7.15 18.65 -12.12
C MET A 372 -5.96 18.17 -12.97
N ALA A 373 -6.24 17.55 -14.13
CA ALA A 373 -5.20 17.01 -15.00
C ALA A 373 -4.26 18.10 -15.52
N ASN A 374 -4.83 19.24 -15.99
CA ASN A 374 -4.03 20.34 -16.47
C ASN A 374 -3.16 20.96 -15.37
N ARG A 375 -3.72 21.16 -14.15
CA ARG A 375 -2.93 21.69 -13.04
C ARG A 375 -1.79 20.76 -12.64
N LEU A 376 -2.01 19.44 -12.65
CA LEU A 376 -0.93 18.49 -12.38
C LEU A 376 0.19 18.58 -13.42
N ILE A 377 -0.14 18.72 -14.71
CA ILE A 377 0.84 18.91 -15.77
C ILE A 377 1.67 20.17 -15.50
N GLU A 378 1.02 21.30 -15.21
CA GLU A 378 1.69 22.56 -14.89
C GLU A 378 2.64 22.38 -13.69
N LEU A 379 2.19 21.76 -12.60
CA LEU A 379 3.03 21.50 -11.41
C LEU A 379 4.25 20.61 -11.71
N ILE A 380 4.12 19.67 -12.64
CA ILE A 380 5.25 18.82 -13.07
C ILE A 380 6.23 19.62 -13.93
N GLU A 381 5.73 20.49 -14.82
CA GLU A 381 6.55 21.31 -15.71
C GLU A 381 7.25 22.47 -14.99
N GLU A 382 6.69 22.95 -13.87
CA GLU A 382 7.26 24.01 -13.01
C GLU A 382 8.42 23.51 -12.13
N LYS A 383 8.57 22.19 -11.93
CA LYS A 383 9.58 21.56 -11.07
C LYS A 383 10.91 21.36 -11.80
#